data_c956523b5412fdf69e4d1aa8e0889848
#
_entry.id   c956523b5412fdf69e4d1aa8e0889848
#
_cell.length_a   1.000
_cell.length_b   1.000
_cell.length_c   1.000
_cell.angle_alpha   90.00
_cell.angle_beta   90.00
_cell.angle_gamma   90.00
#
_symmetry.space_group_name_H-M   'P 1'
#
loop_
_entity.id
_entity.type
_entity.pdbx_description
1 polymer ?
#
loop_
_entity_poly.entity_id
_entity_poly.type
_entity_poly.pdbx_seq_one_letter_code
_entity_poly.pdbx_strand_id
1 'polypeptide(L)'
;METVTAVVAAGAAFGLSYLIGRSLTASFLLVALGGLVSGAGFAVLFFVSTVMVGHLMPHLFEPWLLGVHFIALIVVAPLGGAAIAALTHRHVERVDAARLPF
;
A
#
# COMPACT_ATOMS: atom_id res chain seq x y z
N MET A 1 -18.20 -6.50 4.70
CA MET A 1 -17.19 -7.12 3.80
C MET A 1 -16.26 -6.10 3.20
N GLU A 2 -16.79 -4.99 2.67
CA GLU A 2 -15.95 -3.96 2.04
C GLU A 2 -14.91 -3.38 2.99
N THR A 3 -15.31 -3.12 4.23
CA THR A 3 -14.39 -2.57 5.23
C THR A 3 -13.26 -3.54 5.54
N VAL A 4 -13.57 -4.82 5.70
CA VAL A 4 -12.56 -5.85 5.98
C VAL A 4 -11.60 -5.96 4.79
N THR A 5 -12.12 -6.01 3.57
CA THR A 5 -11.30 -6.07 2.35
C THR A 5 -10.41 -4.83 2.22
N ALA A 6 -10.97 -3.65 2.52
CA ALA A 6 -10.20 -2.40 2.48
C ALA A 6 -9.05 -2.40 3.50
N VAL A 7 -9.31 -2.86 4.73
CA VAL A 7 -8.28 -2.95 5.76
C VAL A 7 -7.19 -3.93 5.37
N VAL A 8 -7.57 -5.10 4.83
CA VAL A 8 -6.59 -6.09 4.38
C VAL A 8 -5.74 -5.54 3.24
N ALA A 9 -6.36 -4.87 2.26
CA ALA A 9 -5.65 -4.28 1.13
C ALA A 9 -4.67 -3.20 1.60
N ALA A 10 -5.10 -2.32 2.51
CA ALA A 10 -4.23 -1.28 3.06
C ALA A 10 -3.06 -1.89 3.83
N GLY A 11 -3.33 -2.88 4.68
CA GLY A 11 -2.28 -3.56 5.43
C GLY A 11 -1.27 -4.26 4.52
N ALA A 12 -1.73 -4.91 3.47
CA ALA A 12 -0.86 -5.56 2.48
C ALA A 12 -0.01 -4.53 1.73
N ALA A 13 -0.62 -3.40 1.32
CA ALA A 13 0.10 -2.33 0.63
C ALA A 13 1.19 -1.74 1.52
N PHE A 14 0.89 -1.49 2.78
CA PHE A 14 1.86 -0.93 3.71
C PHE A 14 2.96 -1.93 4.04
N GLY A 15 2.62 -3.21 4.20
CA GLY A 15 3.62 -4.26 4.41
C GLY A 15 4.58 -4.40 3.23
N LEU A 16 4.05 -4.39 2.01
CA LEU A 16 4.87 -4.45 0.81
C LEU A 16 5.74 -3.18 0.69
N SER A 17 5.19 -2.01 1.01
CA SER A 17 5.96 -0.76 1.00
C SER A 17 7.11 -0.79 2.00
N TYR A 18 6.89 -1.39 3.18
CA TYR A 18 7.94 -1.59 4.16
C TYR A 18 9.06 -2.47 3.60
N LEU A 19 8.70 -3.57 2.93
CA LEU A 19 9.69 -4.46 2.30
C LEU A 19 10.45 -3.76 1.19
N ILE A 20 9.78 -2.96 0.38
CA ILE A 20 10.41 -2.15 -0.67
C ILE A 20 11.39 -1.15 -0.04
N GLY A 21 10.99 -0.52 1.06
CA GLY A 21 11.82 0.46 1.76
C GLY A 21 13.10 -0.13 2.35
N ARG A 22 13.12 -1.44 2.63
CA ARG A 22 14.30 -2.10 3.15
C ARG A 22 15.38 -2.35 2.09
N SER A 23 15.07 -2.15 0.81
CA SER A 23 16.04 -2.34 -0.26
C SER A 23 17.10 -1.23 -0.23
N LEU A 24 18.35 -1.62 -0.10
CA LEU A 24 19.49 -0.70 -0.14
C LEU A 24 20.06 -0.53 -1.55
N THR A 25 19.63 -1.36 -2.50
CA THR A 25 20.15 -1.31 -3.87
C THR A 25 19.44 -0.28 -4.73
N ALA A 26 18.24 0.15 -4.32
CA ALA A 26 17.46 1.15 -5.06
C ALA A 26 17.70 2.55 -4.49
N SER A 27 17.57 3.56 -5.34
CA SER A 27 17.62 4.95 -4.89
C SER A 27 16.37 5.31 -4.09
N PHE A 28 16.48 6.37 -3.28
CA PHE A 28 15.34 6.88 -2.50
C PHE A 28 14.12 7.14 -3.39
N LEU A 29 14.34 7.74 -4.55
CA LEU A 29 13.24 8.06 -5.47
C LEU A 29 12.56 6.80 -5.99
N LEU A 30 13.34 5.77 -6.38
CA LEU A 30 12.79 4.50 -6.85
C LEU A 30 12.00 3.79 -5.77
N VAL A 31 12.49 3.82 -4.52
CA VAL A 31 11.79 3.22 -3.38
C VAL A 31 10.46 3.93 -3.14
N ALA A 32 10.45 5.25 -3.16
CA ALA A 32 9.22 6.02 -2.97
C ALA A 32 8.21 5.74 -4.09
N LEU A 33 8.68 5.68 -5.35
CA LEU A 33 7.82 5.32 -6.47
C LEU A 33 7.28 3.89 -6.35
N GLY A 34 8.10 2.96 -5.90
CA GLY A 34 7.68 1.59 -5.64
C GLY A 34 6.57 1.51 -4.61
N GLY A 35 6.69 2.25 -3.51
CA GLY A 35 5.65 2.34 -2.50
C GLY A 35 4.36 2.94 -3.03
N LEU A 36 4.46 4.00 -3.83
CA LEU A 36 3.30 4.64 -4.45
C LEU A 36 2.58 3.67 -5.41
N VAL A 37 3.33 3.00 -6.28
CA VAL A 37 2.77 2.03 -7.23
C VAL A 37 2.13 0.85 -6.51
N SER A 38 2.78 0.35 -5.45
CA SER A 38 2.24 -0.72 -4.62
C SER A 38 0.89 -0.33 -4.00
N GLY A 39 0.82 0.87 -3.41
CA GLY A 39 -0.43 1.36 -2.82
C GLY A 39 -1.53 1.49 -3.86
N ALA A 40 -1.23 2.07 -5.02
CA ALA A 40 -2.20 2.20 -6.10
C ALA A 40 -2.66 0.82 -6.61
N GLY A 41 -1.73 -0.12 -6.75
CA GLY A 41 -2.04 -1.48 -7.19
C GLY A 41 -3.00 -2.18 -6.24
N PHE A 42 -2.77 -2.08 -4.93
CA PHE A 42 -3.66 -2.68 -3.94
C PHE A 42 -5.02 -1.99 -3.87
N ALA A 43 -5.09 -0.68 -4.12
CA ALA A 43 -6.38 0.01 -4.22
C ALA A 43 -7.20 -0.51 -5.40
N VAL A 44 -6.56 -0.73 -6.55
CA VAL A 44 -7.21 -1.31 -7.73
C VAL A 44 -7.64 -2.76 -7.45
N LEU A 45 -6.78 -3.55 -6.80
CA LEU A 45 -7.13 -4.92 -6.41
C LEU A 45 -8.33 -4.95 -5.47
N PHE A 46 -8.39 -4.03 -4.51
CA PHE A 46 -9.55 -3.89 -3.63
C PHE A 46 -10.82 -3.64 -4.43
N PHE A 47 -10.78 -2.70 -5.37
CA PHE A 47 -11.93 -2.37 -6.19
C PHE A 47 -12.41 -3.57 -6.98
N VAL A 48 -11.50 -4.23 -7.71
CA VAL A 48 -11.84 -5.40 -8.55
C VAL A 48 -12.39 -6.53 -7.69
N SER A 49 -11.73 -6.85 -6.58
CA SER A 49 -12.15 -7.94 -5.69
C SER A 49 -13.54 -7.68 -5.12
N THR A 50 -13.82 -6.45 -4.69
CA THR A 50 -15.11 -6.11 -4.09
C THR A 50 -16.22 -6.15 -5.14
N VAL A 51 -15.95 -5.70 -6.37
CA VAL A 51 -16.91 -5.78 -7.47
C VAL A 51 -17.22 -7.24 -7.78
N MET A 52 -16.21 -8.11 -7.83
CA MET A 52 -16.40 -9.54 -8.07
C MET A 52 -17.24 -10.20 -6.97
N VAL A 53 -16.92 -9.91 -5.71
CA VAL A 53 -17.68 -10.45 -4.57
C VAL A 53 -19.13 -9.95 -4.63
N GLY A 54 -19.33 -8.67 -4.96
CA GLY A 54 -20.67 -8.11 -5.08
C GLY A 54 -21.49 -8.74 -6.22
N HIS A 55 -20.82 -9.15 -7.29
CA HIS A 55 -21.47 -9.85 -8.38
C HIS A 55 -21.90 -11.27 -7.98
N LEU A 56 -21.05 -11.96 -7.21
CA LEU A 56 -21.33 -13.32 -6.74
C LEU A 56 -22.29 -13.34 -5.55
N MET A 57 -22.19 -12.37 -4.68
CA MET A 57 -22.97 -12.26 -3.43
C MET A 57 -23.57 -10.87 -3.29
N PRO A 58 -24.64 -10.53 -4.07
CA PRO A 58 -25.18 -9.17 -4.10
C PRO A 58 -25.66 -8.66 -2.73
N HIS A 59 -26.05 -9.57 -1.83
CA HIS A 59 -26.53 -9.18 -0.50
C HIS A 59 -25.44 -8.64 0.42
N LEU A 60 -24.15 -8.87 0.08
CA LEU A 60 -23.01 -8.35 0.82
C LEU A 60 -22.44 -7.08 0.21
N PHE A 61 -22.96 -6.67 -0.94
CA PHE A 61 -22.39 -5.56 -1.72
C PHE A 61 -23.19 -4.29 -1.49
N GLU A 62 -22.51 -3.24 -1.09
CA GLU A 62 -23.08 -1.90 -0.96
C GLU A 62 -22.27 -0.94 -1.83
N PRO A 63 -22.83 -0.53 -3.00
CA PRO A 63 -22.07 0.25 -3.99
C PRO A 63 -21.54 1.58 -3.45
N TRP A 64 -22.28 2.24 -2.56
CA TRP A 64 -21.84 3.52 -2.03
C TRP A 64 -20.65 3.36 -1.07
N LEU A 65 -20.62 2.27 -0.29
CA LEU A 65 -19.49 1.96 0.57
C LEU A 65 -18.25 1.62 -0.25
N LEU A 66 -18.43 0.87 -1.34
CA LEU A 66 -17.34 0.58 -2.26
C LEU A 66 -16.71 1.88 -2.80
N GLY A 67 -17.54 2.83 -3.23
CA GLY A 67 -17.07 4.11 -3.74
C GLY A 67 -16.30 4.89 -2.69
N VAL A 68 -16.84 4.99 -1.47
CA VAL A 68 -16.19 5.71 -0.37
C VAL A 68 -14.85 5.07 -0.03
N HIS A 69 -14.81 3.75 0.14
CA HIS A 69 -13.57 3.05 0.49
C HIS A 69 -12.55 3.11 -0.65
N PHE A 70 -13.00 3.02 -1.91
CA PHE A 70 -12.08 3.10 -3.05
C PHE A 70 -11.45 4.48 -3.15
N ILE A 71 -12.24 5.55 -3.01
CA ILE A 71 -11.70 6.92 -3.05
C ILE A 71 -10.69 7.12 -1.91
N ALA A 72 -11.02 6.65 -0.70
CA ALA A 72 -10.12 6.74 0.44
C ALA A 72 -8.81 5.99 0.16
N LEU A 73 -8.90 4.76 -0.35
CA LEU A 73 -7.71 3.94 -0.62
C LEU A 73 -6.87 4.49 -1.75
N ILE A 74 -7.48 4.99 -2.83
CA ILE A 74 -6.70 5.50 -3.97
C ILE A 74 -5.91 6.76 -3.61
N VAL A 75 -6.30 7.44 -2.54
CA VAL A 75 -5.57 8.58 -2.00
C VAL A 75 -4.60 8.15 -0.91
N VAL A 76 -5.08 7.39 0.08
CA VAL A 76 -4.31 7.04 1.28
C VAL A 76 -3.26 5.97 0.99
N ALA A 77 -3.63 4.91 0.26
CA ALA A 77 -2.71 3.78 0.05
C ALA A 77 -1.47 4.17 -0.75
N PRO A 78 -1.56 4.88 -1.90
CA PRO A 78 -0.35 5.30 -2.61
C PRO A 78 0.50 6.26 -1.80
N LEU A 79 -0.11 7.28 -1.18
CA LEU A 79 0.63 8.26 -0.40
C LEU A 79 1.25 7.63 0.85
N GLY A 80 0.48 6.82 1.57
CA GLY A 80 0.98 6.09 2.73
C GLY A 80 2.05 5.09 2.36
N GLY A 81 1.88 4.38 1.24
CA GLY A 81 2.87 3.44 0.73
C GLY A 81 4.18 4.12 0.40
N ALA A 82 4.12 5.25 -0.30
CA ALA A 82 5.31 6.03 -0.63
C ALA A 82 6.00 6.54 0.64
N ALA A 83 5.23 7.04 1.60
CA ALA A 83 5.78 7.54 2.87
C ALA A 83 6.44 6.42 3.66
N ILE A 84 5.80 5.26 3.80
CA ILE A 84 6.35 4.12 4.53
C ILE A 84 7.64 3.63 3.86
N ALA A 85 7.62 3.48 2.53
CA ALA A 85 8.80 3.05 1.80
C ALA A 85 9.95 4.04 1.97
N ALA A 86 9.69 5.34 1.83
CA ALA A 86 10.70 6.37 1.95
C ALA A 86 11.29 6.45 3.37
N LEU A 87 10.44 6.43 4.39
CA LEU A 87 10.89 6.48 5.78
C LEU A 87 11.67 5.23 6.17
N THR A 88 11.21 4.05 5.73
CA THR A 88 11.90 2.79 5.98
C THR A 88 13.27 2.79 5.31
N HIS A 89 13.34 3.27 4.08
CA HIS A 89 14.61 3.35 3.33
C HIS A 89 15.61 4.25 4.05
N ARG A 90 15.17 5.42 4.51
CA ARG A 90 16.02 6.32 5.28
C ARG A 90 16.49 5.69 6.58
N HIS A 91 15.59 5.01 7.30
CA HIS A 91 15.93 4.35 8.55
C HIS A 91 16.97 3.26 8.32
N VAL A 92 16.79 2.41 7.31
CA VAL A 92 17.72 1.33 6.99
C VAL A 92 19.07 1.90 6.58
N GLU A 93 19.10 2.97 5.80
CA GLU A 93 20.36 3.64 5.42
C GLU A 93 21.10 4.15 6.65
N ARG A 94 20.40 4.76 7.60
CA ARG A 94 21.01 5.26 8.84
C ARG A 94 21.59 4.13 9.67
N VAL A 95 20.85 3.02 9.81
CA VAL A 95 21.32 1.85 10.56
C VAL A 95 22.54 1.24 9.88
N ASP A 96 22.51 1.11 8.56
CA ASP A 96 23.61 0.57 7.79
C ASP A 96 24.87 1.44 7.90
N ALA A 97 24.69 2.75 7.79
CA ALA A 97 25.80 3.71 7.94
C ALA A 97 26.39 3.65 9.35
N ALA A 98 25.57 3.47 10.37
CA ALA A 98 26.04 3.35 11.75
C ALA A 98 26.83 2.08 12.02
N ARG A 99 26.65 1.04 11.20
CA ARG A 99 27.42 -0.22 11.32
C ARG A 99 28.80 -0.15 10.71
N LEU A 100 29.03 0.81 9.82
CA LEU A 100 30.31 0.95 9.13
C LEU A 100 31.35 1.52 10.12
N PRO A 101 32.57 0.96 10.15
CA PRO A 101 33.60 1.39 11.11
C PRO A 101 34.28 2.70 10.73
N PHE A 102 33.83 3.33 9.69
CA PHE A 102 34.42 4.58 9.20
C PHE A 102 33.39 5.59 8.76
#